data_fb33677c59064cf7cb56414ac0d5c325
#
_entry.id   fb33677c59064cf7cb56414ac0d5c325
#
_cell.length_a   1.000
_cell.length_b   1.000
_cell.length_c   1.000
_cell.angle_alpha   90.00
_cell.angle_beta   90.00
_cell.angle_gamma   90.00
#
_symmetry.space_group_name_H-M   'P 1'
#
loop_
_entity.id
_entity.type
_entity.pdbx_description
1 polymer ?
#
loop_
_entity_poly.entity_id
_entity_poly.type
_entity_poly.pdbx_seq_one_letter_code
_entity_poly.pdbx_strand_id
1 'polypeptide(L)'
;MRFLFDCEDEICLPAAYRLVDEVKPYIDKMKAVEVGEDEAKGDRKVAFKKIVENMMVKYPADTGKMFAKLWVLDEGEKAPNTFKTMATLFSNEVAIDFFTSVLPSLIQLSKEVSPLLNQ
;
A
#
# COMPACT_ATOMS: atom_id res chain seq x y z
N MET A 1 15.29 -6.86 11.81
CA MET A 1 14.07 -6.25 11.24
C MET A 1 14.45 -5.14 10.27
N ARG A 2 13.92 -5.18 9.07
CA ARG A 2 14.16 -4.16 8.04
C ARG A 2 12.84 -3.72 7.42
N PHE A 3 12.75 -2.45 7.04
CA PHE A 3 11.60 -1.99 6.27
C PHE A 3 11.68 -2.56 4.85
N LEU A 4 10.55 -3.03 4.32
CA LEU A 4 10.53 -3.75 3.04
C LEU A 4 11.18 -2.94 1.90
N PHE A 5 10.88 -1.64 1.83
CA PHE A 5 11.37 -0.80 0.74
C PHE A 5 12.82 -0.38 0.88
N ASP A 6 13.48 -0.76 1.98
CA ASP A 6 14.93 -0.61 2.14
C ASP A 6 15.69 -1.89 1.79
N CYS A 7 14.97 -2.96 1.45
CA CYS A 7 15.57 -4.25 1.11
C CYS A 7 15.97 -4.31 -0.36
N GLU A 8 16.86 -5.26 -0.65
CA GLU A 8 17.27 -5.55 -2.02
C GLU A 8 16.11 -6.11 -2.85
N ASP A 9 16.22 -6.01 -4.18
CA ASP A 9 15.14 -6.35 -5.11
C ASP A 9 14.63 -7.78 -4.94
N GLU A 10 15.51 -8.74 -4.66
CA GLU A 10 15.14 -10.15 -4.48
C GLU A 10 14.14 -10.34 -3.35
N ILE A 11 14.14 -9.46 -2.36
CA ILE A 11 13.22 -9.49 -1.22
C ILE A 11 12.04 -8.55 -1.47
N CYS A 12 12.34 -7.33 -1.91
CA CYS A 12 11.33 -6.27 -2.04
C CYS A 12 10.33 -6.54 -3.15
N LEU A 13 10.78 -6.93 -4.34
CA LEU A 13 9.90 -7.03 -5.50
C LEU A 13 8.80 -8.09 -5.34
N PRO A 14 9.13 -9.34 -4.93
CA PRO A 14 8.07 -10.34 -4.75
C PRO A 14 7.06 -9.96 -3.66
N ALA A 15 7.53 -9.38 -2.57
CA ALA A 15 6.66 -9.00 -1.47
C ALA A 15 5.78 -7.81 -1.86
N ALA A 16 6.33 -6.82 -2.54
CA ALA A 16 5.57 -5.67 -3.02
C ALA A 16 4.51 -6.09 -4.03
N TYR A 17 4.84 -7.03 -4.92
CA TYR A 17 3.88 -7.54 -5.89
C TYR A 17 2.70 -8.23 -5.20
N ARG A 18 2.96 -9.00 -4.14
CA ARG A 18 1.88 -9.63 -3.36
C ARG A 18 0.97 -8.61 -2.68
N LEU A 19 1.50 -7.45 -2.30
CA LEU A 19 0.69 -6.39 -1.70
C LEU A 19 -0.35 -5.85 -2.68
N VAL A 20 -0.12 -5.92 -3.98
CA VAL A 20 -1.09 -5.46 -4.99
C VAL A 20 -2.44 -6.16 -4.79
N ASP A 21 -2.42 -7.48 -4.68
CA ASP A 21 -3.65 -8.24 -4.51
C ASP A 21 -4.33 -7.99 -3.18
N GLU A 22 -3.54 -7.76 -2.13
CA GLU A 22 -4.09 -7.53 -0.79
C GLU A 22 -4.71 -6.15 -0.63
N VAL A 23 -4.13 -5.14 -1.27
CA VAL A 23 -4.58 -3.75 -1.17
C VAL A 23 -5.75 -3.45 -2.10
N LYS A 24 -5.80 -4.14 -3.24
CA LYS A 24 -6.79 -3.89 -4.29
C LYS A 24 -8.25 -3.78 -3.80
N PRO A 25 -8.77 -4.70 -2.98
CA PRO A 25 -10.16 -4.59 -2.52
C PRO A 25 -10.43 -3.31 -1.74
N TYR A 26 -9.46 -2.87 -0.95
CA TYR A 26 -9.62 -1.66 -0.15
C TYR A 26 -9.55 -0.40 -1.00
N ILE A 27 -8.67 -0.37 -1.99
CA ILE A 27 -8.56 0.77 -2.90
C ILE A 27 -9.87 0.94 -3.68
N ASP A 28 -10.43 -0.15 -4.19
CA ASP A 28 -11.68 -0.08 -4.93
C ASP A 28 -12.83 0.45 -4.07
N LYS A 29 -12.88 0.03 -2.80
CA LYS A 29 -13.89 0.52 -1.85
C LYS A 29 -13.65 1.98 -1.49
N MET A 30 -12.40 2.38 -1.31
CA MET A 30 -12.06 3.73 -0.86
C MET A 30 -12.22 4.78 -1.94
N LYS A 31 -12.06 4.43 -3.20
CA LYS A 31 -12.24 5.38 -4.32
C LYS A 31 -13.61 6.03 -4.34
N ALA A 32 -14.64 5.33 -3.85
CA ALA A 32 -16.00 5.83 -3.90
C ALA A 32 -16.35 6.80 -2.77
N VAL A 33 -15.52 6.91 -1.75
CA VAL A 33 -15.96 7.50 -0.48
C VAL A 33 -15.22 8.76 -0.13
N GLU A 34 -13.90 8.85 -0.51
CA GLU A 34 -13.15 9.64 0.35
C GLU A 34 -12.47 10.81 -0.03
N VAL A 35 -11.97 10.94 -1.18
CA VAL A 35 -11.14 12.09 -1.52
C VAL A 35 -11.94 12.98 -2.45
N GLY A 36 -12.33 14.17 -2.00
CA GLY A 36 -12.85 15.18 -2.88
C GLY A 36 -11.82 15.43 -3.97
N GLU A 37 -12.26 15.48 -5.24
CA GLU A 37 -11.35 15.71 -6.36
C GLU A 37 -10.49 16.97 -6.15
N ASP A 38 -11.04 17.98 -5.52
CA ASP A 38 -10.35 19.24 -5.26
C ASP A 38 -9.19 19.08 -4.27
N GLU A 39 -9.35 18.20 -3.28
CA GLU A 39 -8.30 17.95 -2.29
C GLU A 39 -7.14 17.16 -2.86
N ALA A 40 -7.43 16.24 -3.78
CA ALA A 40 -6.42 15.35 -4.34
C ALA A 40 -5.86 15.80 -5.67
N LYS A 41 -6.40 16.88 -6.24
CA LYS A 41 -6.05 17.32 -7.57
C LYS A 41 -4.57 17.64 -7.69
N GLY A 42 -3.87 16.81 -8.49
CA GLY A 42 -2.44 17.00 -8.74
C GLY A 42 -1.51 16.53 -7.62
N ASP A 43 -2.03 16.06 -6.49
CA ASP A 43 -1.18 15.60 -5.40
C ASP A 43 -1.56 14.19 -4.96
N ARG A 44 -0.81 13.22 -5.49
CA ARG A 44 -1.02 11.80 -5.19
C ARG A 44 -0.70 11.45 -3.74
N LYS A 45 0.23 12.18 -3.11
CA LYS A 45 0.59 11.95 -1.71
C LYS A 45 -0.58 12.29 -0.80
N VAL A 46 -1.26 13.40 -1.07
CA VAL A 46 -2.45 13.80 -0.30
C VAL A 46 -3.55 12.75 -0.47
N ALA A 47 -3.80 12.30 -1.70
CA ALA A 47 -4.80 11.27 -1.96
C ALA A 47 -4.48 9.98 -1.22
N PHE A 48 -3.23 9.54 -1.27
CA PHE A 48 -2.79 8.33 -0.59
C PHE A 48 -2.95 8.45 0.93
N LYS A 49 -2.54 9.58 1.49
CA LYS A 49 -2.68 9.84 2.93
C LYS A 49 -4.14 9.76 3.37
N LYS A 50 -5.05 10.34 2.59
CA LYS A 50 -6.49 10.29 2.88
C LYS A 50 -7.02 8.86 2.84
N ILE A 51 -6.58 8.07 1.87
CA ILE A 51 -6.98 6.67 1.77
C ILE A 51 -6.52 5.91 3.02
N VAL A 52 -5.28 6.11 3.45
CA VAL A 52 -4.74 5.45 4.64
C VAL A 52 -5.53 5.87 5.89
N GLU A 53 -5.82 7.16 6.04
CA GLU A 53 -6.61 7.66 7.16
C GLU A 53 -7.99 6.99 7.20
N ASN A 54 -8.65 6.88 6.05
CA ASN A 54 -9.97 6.25 5.97
C ASN A 54 -9.91 4.76 6.30
N MET A 55 -8.87 4.08 5.85
CA MET A 55 -8.68 2.66 6.17
C MET A 55 -8.48 2.45 7.67
N MET A 56 -7.75 3.34 8.34
CA MET A 56 -7.55 3.26 9.78
C MET A 56 -8.85 3.36 10.54
N VAL A 57 -9.76 4.20 10.07
CA VAL A 57 -11.04 4.42 10.74
C VAL A 57 -12.03 3.29 10.43
N LYS A 58 -12.13 2.90 9.17
CA LYS A 58 -13.13 1.92 8.72
C LYS A 58 -12.68 0.46 8.83
N TYR A 59 -11.39 0.21 8.66
CA TYR A 59 -10.84 -1.15 8.66
C TYR A 59 -9.57 -1.22 9.51
N PRO A 60 -9.67 -0.90 10.81
CA PRO A 60 -8.45 -0.81 11.65
C PRO A 60 -7.67 -2.12 11.76
N ALA A 61 -8.35 -3.25 11.91
CA ALA A 61 -7.67 -4.53 12.03
C ALA A 61 -6.95 -4.92 10.74
N ASP A 62 -7.62 -4.75 9.59
CA ASP A 62 -7.04 -5.08 8.29
C ASP A 62 -5.88 -4.14 7.96
N THR A 63 -6.01 -2.86 8.32
CA THR A 63 -4.95 -1.88 8.13
C THR A 63 -3.70 -2.28 8.91
N GLY A 64 -3.86 -2.68 10.16
CA GLY A 64 -2.75 -3.15 10.98
C GLY A 64 -2.07 -4.37 10.40
N LYS A 65 -2.83 -5.36 9.94
CA LYS A 65 -2.29 -6.56 9.31
C LYS A 65 -1.52 -6.25 8.04
N MET A 66 -2.05 -5.35 7.22
CA MET A 66 -1.44 -4.97 5.97
C MET A 66 -0.12 -4.25 6.19
N PHE A 67 -0.10 -3.30 7.13
CA PHE A 67 1.10 -2.54 7.45
C PHE A 67 2.19 -3.39 8.09
N ALA A 68 1.81 -4.43 8.85
CA ALA A 68 2.79 -5.36 9.39
C ALA A 68 3.61 -6.05 8.28
N LYS A 69 3.04 -6.22 7.10
CA LYS A 69 3.72 -6.83 5.95
C LYS A 69 4.76 -5.92 5.29
N LEU A 70 4.81 -4.66 5.69
CA LEU A 70 5.84 -3.73 5.21
C LEU A 70 7.18 -3.93 5.91
N TRP A 71 7.28 -4.89 6.83
CA TRP A 71 8.50 -5.21 7.55
C TRP A 71 8.97 -6.61 7.23
N VAL A 72 10.27 -6.74 7.00
CA VAL A 72 10.94 -8.04 6.89
C VAL A 72 11.48 -8.40 8.28
N LEU A 73 10.90 -9.44 8.87
CA LEU A 73 11.19 -9.80 10.25
C LEU A 73 12.09 -11.02 10.33
N ASP A 74 13.00 -11.01 11.30
CA ASP A 74 13.78 -12.20 11.64
C ASP A 74 12.96 -13.08 12.58
N GLU A 75 13.43 -14.32 12.75
CA GLU A 75 12.73 -15.27 13.61
C GLU A 75 12.56 -14.69 15.03
N GLY A 76 11.34 -14.76 15.53
CA GLY A 76 11.02 -14.27 16.86
C GLY A 76 10.71 -12.79 16.96
N GLU A 77 10.93 -12.05 15.88
CA GLU A 77 10.62 -10.61 15.88
C GLU A 77 9.14 -10.36 15.63
N LYS A 78 8.65 -9.24 16.14
CA LYS A 78 7.30 -8.75 15.87
C LYS A 78 7.36 -7.44 15.11
N ALA A 79 6.39 -7.21 14.25
CA ALA A 79 6.30 -5.95 13.54
C ALA A 79 6.05 -4.80 14.52
N PRO A 80 6.61 -3.60 14.25
CA PRO A 80 6.29 -2.41 15.02
C PRO A 80 4.78 -2.10 14.93
N ASN A 81 4.32 -1.24 15.83
CA ASN A 81 2.92 -0.84 15.77
C ASN A 81 2.64 -0.06 14.48
N THR A 82 1.36 0.05 14.15
CA THR A 82 0.92 0.66 12.90
C THR A 82 1.35 2.12 12.77
N PHE A 83 1.34 2.88 13.86
CA PHE A 83 1.75 4.29 13.82
C PHE A 83 3.23 4.44 13.48
N LYS A 84 4.08 3.59 14.04
CA LYS A 84 5.50 3.61 13.70
C LYS A 84 5.71 3.23 12.22
N THR A 85 4.97 2.24 11.75
CA THR A 85 5.01 1.82 10.35
C THR A 85 4.57 2.96 9.43
N MET A 86 3.52 3.68 9.78
CA MET A 86 3.05 4.83 9.01
C MET A 86 4.10 5.93 8.97
N ALA A 87 4.71 6.24 10.11
CA ALA A 87 5.76 7.27 10.15
C ALA A 87 6.94 6.87 9.24
N THR A 88 7.33 5.62 9.26
CA THR A 88 8.39 5.11 8.39
C THR A 88 7.99 5.18 6.92
N LEU A 89 6.78 4.75 6.60
CA LEU A 89 6.23 4.78 5.25
C LEU A 89 6.23 6.20 4.67
N PHE A 90 5.68 7.15 5.40
CA PHE A 90 5.57 8.53 4.91
C PHE A 90 6.90 9.29 4.90
N SER A 91 7.95 8.73 5.50
CA SER A 91 9.30 9.27 5.45
C SER A 91 10.17 8.60 4.38
N ASN A 92 9.68 7.56 3.72
CA ASN A 92 10.44 6.78 2.74
C ASN A 92 9.93 7.09 1.34
N GLU A 93 10.72 7.80 0.54
CA GLU A 93 10.33 8.21 -0.81
C GLU A 93 10.07 7.04 -1.74
N VAL A 94 10.83 5.95 -1.60
CA VAL A 94 10.65 4.76 -2.43
C VAL A 94 9.28 4.13 -2.13
N ALA A 95 8.93 4.02 -0.85
CA ALA A 95 7.63 3.49 -0.45
C ALA A 95 6.49 4.38 -0.94
N ILE A 96 6.63 5.69 -0.80
CA ILE A 96 5.62 6.64 -1.27
C ILE A 96 5.44 6.51 -2.79
N ASP A 97 6.54 6.44 -3.55
CA ASP A 97 6.47 6.27 -5.00
C ASP A 97 5.79 4.96 -5.37
N PHE A 98 6.06 3.89 -4.64
CA PHE A 98 5.40 2.62 -4.87
C PHE A 98 3.88 2.75 -4.70
N PHE A 99 3.44 3.28 -3.57
CA PHE A 99 2.01 3.34 -3.27
C PHE A 99 1.26 4.37 -4.11
N THR A 100 1.91 5.45 -4.51
CA THR A 100 1.24 6.53 -5.26
C THR A 100 1.31 6.39 -6.76
N SER A 101 2.29 5.66 -7.29
CA SER A 101 2.51 5.55 -8.74
C SER A 101 2.56 4.09 -9.21
N VAL A 102 3.40 3.27 -8.60
CA VAL A 102 3.61 1.90 -9.07
C VAL A 102 2.41 1.02 -8.78
N LEU A 103 1.91 1.03 -7.54
CA LEU A 103 0.77 0.20 -7.14
C LEU A 103 -0.49 0.49 -7.96
N PRO A 104 -0.92 1.75 -8.13
CA PRO A 104 -2.08 2.03 -8.98
C PRO A 104 -1.90 1.56 -10.42
N SER A 105 -0.70 1.69 -10.98
CA SER A 105 -0.41 1.23 -12.34
C SER A 105 -0.48 -0.28 -12.45
N LEU A 106 0.03 -1.01 -11.45
CA LEU A 106 -0.05 -2.47 -11.43
C LEU A 106 -1.49 -2.96 -11.28
N ILE A 107 -2.30 -2.28 -10.49
CA ILE A 107 -3.72 -2.61 -10.34
C ILE A 107 -4.44 -2.41 -11.67
N GLN A 108 -4.19 -1.29 -12.33
CA GLN A 108 -4.81 -0.99 -13.63
C GLN A 108 -4.40 -2.03 -14.68
N LEU A 109 -3.12 -2.36 -14.75
CA LEU A 109 -2.63 -3.38 -15.67
C LEU A 109 -3.28 -4.74 -15.40
N SER A 110 -3.44 -5.12 -14.14
CA SER A 110 -4.10 -6.36 -13.75
C SER A 110 -5.54 -6.41 -14.27
N LYS A 111 -6.26 -5.30 -14.17
CA LYS A 111 -7.64 -5.21 -14.67
C LYS A 111 -7.72 -5.34 -16.18
N GLU A 112 -6.73 -4.81 -16.90
CA GLU A 112 -6.69 -4.86 -18.37
C GLU A 112 -6.29 -6.23 -18.89
N VAL A 113 -5.37 -6.91 -18.21
CA VAL A 113 -4.82 -8.18 -18.66
C VAL A 113 -5.66 -9.38 -18.24
N SER A 114 -6.30 -9.32 -17.06
CA SER A 114 -7.10 -10.44 -16.54
C SER A 114 -8.15 -10.99 -17.50
N PRO A 115 -8.95 -10.14 -18.19
CA PRO A 115 -9.93 -10.66 -19.14
C PRO A 115 -9.29 -11.44 -20.28
N LEU A 116 -8.11 -11.07 -20.71
CA LEU A 116 -7.39 -11.75 -21.78
C LEU A 116 -6.86 -13.11 -21.32
N LEU A 117 -6.39 -13.17 -20.07
CA LEU A 117 -5.84 -14.41 -19.52
C LEU A 117 -6.91 -15.45 -19.20
N ASN A 118 -8.13 -15.00 -18.97
CA ASN A 118 -9.25 -15.87 -18.60
C ASN A 118 -10.09 -16.35 -19.77
N GLN A 119 -9.67 -16.04 -20.98
CA GLN A 119 -10.36 -16.52 -22.20
C GLN A 119 -9.95 -17.94 -22.59
#